data_0111b8aa85de87cbb94acdf9b4f5646c
#
_entry.id   0111b8aa85de87cbb94acdf9b4f5646c
#
_cell.length_a   1.000
_cell.length_b   1.000
_cell.length_c   1.000
_cell.angle_alpha   90.00
_cell.angle_beta   90.00
_cell.angle_gamma   90.00
#
_symmetry.space_group_name_H-M   'P 1'
#
loop_
_entity.id
_entity.type
_entity.pdbx_description
1 polymer ?
#
loop_
_entity_poly.entity_id
_entity_poly.type
_entity_poly.pdbx_seq_one_letter_code
_entity_poly.pdbx_strand_id
1 'polypeptide(L)'
;MRKDIIFMGLVLALGGLCLATAVHGAQSGPGRVYLVLWFDTEDYVLPQTNDVAKRLATFLTQQGVRATFRVVGEKARMLERENRRDVIEALDRHEIGFHSNLHSQQPTIDMYEEPLNWEAGVEEYNRREGPGFEDVRRIFGQFPTNYCQPGATWAPQSYGALDQWGVKVYLCNGRDIGLDGKPFWYGRLLNIYNVPETGALRPNIDDSPESVNKPDTDWTNLEKVKANFREIYLRMSSQPEGGVVSFMFHPYEFITKVDWDIINFPHGANPPRSEWKLPPLRNPEVSARAFHFFENFITYTKSFPNVEYVTPSQVLMLFADVAQQHSFSSQEISRIAAGVEPEVSFQAYDDYALSASEVLALLNKFAVQTLRGRGSDPITLDGTPYGPDARSAALDHTVEIPWNQFSRTAQDVEGFLEANRRVPGVVWFGSQGVSPESYLVALAGVVKALQAKGAPPDPAVVGPAYLATAKYAVQDSRAWRWEISPDHVQRPDLIDIAKLQTWTLKPAKLRGGR
;
A
#
# COMPACT_ATOMS: atom_id res chain seq x y z
N MET A 1 55.24 -60.04 62.32
CA MET A 1 54.13 -60.97 61.96
C MET A 1 52.81 -60.31 62.34
N ARG A 2 51.89 -60.39 61.51
CA ARG A 2 50.47 -59.87 61.48
C ARG A 2 50.27 -58.45 60.99
N LYS A 3 49.63 -58.42 59.87
CA LYS A 3 49.04 -57.30 59.14
C LYS A 3 47.64 -57.02 59.70
N ASP A 4 47.37 -55.80 60.04
CA ASP A 4 45.97 -55.34 60.21
C ASP A 4 45.59 -54.37 59.10
N ILE A 5 44.58 -54.78 58.39
CA ILE A 5 43.99 -54.06 57.28
C ILE A 5 42.87 -53.16 57.84
N ILE A 6 43.03 -51.85 57.70
CA ILE A 6 41.96 -50.89 58.01
C ILE A 6 41.21 -50.56 56.71
N PHE A 7 39.92 -50.89 56.71
CA PHE A 7 38.97 -50.53 55.64
C PHE A 7 38.57 -49.05 55.81
N MET A 8 38.91 -48.24 54.87
CA MET A 8 38.44 -46.84 54.80
C MET A 8 37.35 -46.72 53.76
N GLY A 9 36.12 -46.49 54.20
CA GLY A 9 34.94 -46.31 53.33
C GLY A 9 35.00 -45.02 52.60
N LEU A 10 34.86 -45.11 51.26
CA LEU A 10 34.79 -43.99 50.35
C LEU A 10 33.33 -43.57 50.21
N VAL A 11 32.97 -42.40 50.75
CA VAL A 11 31.65 -41.75 50.49
C VAL A 11 31.77 -40.98 49.19
N LEU A 12 31.09 -41.45 48.14
CA LEU A 12 30.91 -40.78 46.91
C LEU A 12 29.79 -39.71 47.06
N ALA A 13 30.17 -38.45 47.17
CA ALA A 13 29.23 -37.32 47.00
C ALA A 13 29.02 -37.03 45.50
N LEU A 14 27.86 -37.39 44.99
CA LEU A 14 27.39 -36.99 43.68
C LEU A 14 27.01 -35.50 43.74
N GLY A 15 27.94 -34.63 43.36
CA GLY A 15 27.68 -33.24 43.09
C GLY A 15 27.04 -33.09 41.72
N GLY A 16 25.71 -32.87 41.66
CA GLY A 16 25.00 -32.54 40.43
C GLY A 16 25.47 -31.18 39.88
N LEU A 17 26.23 -31.21 38.79
CA LEU A 17 26.58 -30.02 38.02
C LEU A 17 25.37 -29.66 37.17
N CYS A 18 24.53 -28.72 37.64
CA CYS A 18 23.55 -28.04 36.79
C CYS A 18 24.32 -27.19 35.77
N LEU A 19 24.50 -27.72 34.56
CA LEU A 19 24.86 -26.94 33.40
C LEU A 19 23.62 -26.07 33.04
N ALA A 20 23.61 -24.85 33.57
CA ALA A 20 22.76 -23.80 33.02
C ALA A 20 23.29 -23.49 31.62
N THR A 21 22.66 -24.09 30.60
CA THR A 21 22.81 -23.63 29.24
C THR A 21 22.22 -22.22 29.16
N ALA A 22 23.09 -21.20 29.30
CA ALA A 22 22.78 -19.86 28.92
C ALA A 22 22.46 -19.92 27.41
N VAL A 23 21.17 -19.91 27.07
CA VAL A 23 20.74 -19.59 25.73
C VAL A 23 21.19 -18.15 25.52
N HIS A 24 22.35 -17.98 24.90
CA HIS A 24 22.74 -16.72 24.31
C HIS A 24 21.72 -16.48 23.18
N GLY A 25 20.65 -15.74 23.48
CA GLY A 25 19.88 -15.10 22.46
C GLY A 25 20.87 -14.29 21.64
N ALA A 26 21.09 -14.67 20.39
CA ALA A 26 21.84 -13.86 19.47
C ALA A 26 21.22 -12.47 19.56
N GLN A 27 21.96 -11.47 20.08
CA GLN A 27 21.56 -10.09 19.96
C GLN A 27 21.53 -9.82 18.46
N SER A 28 20.34 -9.86 17.88
CA SER A 28 20.13 -9.37 16.52
C SER A 28 20.65 -7.94 16.52
N GLY A 29 21.56 -7.63 15.63
CA GLY A 29 22.06 -6.26 15.45
C GLY A 29 20.87 -5.29 15.24
N PRO A 30 21.09 -3.99 15.34
CA PRO A 30 20.04 -3.01 15.14
C PRO A 30 19.36 -3.24 13.79
N GLY A 31 18.01 -3.18 13.79
CA GLY A 31 17.20 -3.38 12.58
C GLY A 31 17.54 -2.38 11.47
N ARG A 32 17.39 -2.79 10.23
CA ARG A 32 17.63 -1.90 9.07
C ARG A 32 16.52 -0.88 8.92
N VAL A 33 16.89 0.35 8.54
CA VAL A 33 15.96 1.42 8.22
C VAL A 33 16.05 1.69 6.72
N TYR A 34 15.00 1.32 6.00
CA TYR A 34 14.90 1.49 4.57
C TYR A 34 14.27 2.84 4.24
N LEU A 35 14.94 3.64 3.41
CA LEU A 35 14.46 4.95 2.98
C LEU A 35 13.99 4.90 1.53
N VAL A 36 12.74 5.29 1.30
CA VAL A 36 12.19 5.47 -0.04
C VAL A 36 12.09 6.96 -0.32
N LEU A 37 12.94 7.44 -1.22
CA LEU A 37 12.92 8.82 -1.70
C LEU A 37 12.23 8.89 -3.04
N TRP A 38 11.21 9.76 -3.16
CA TRP A 38 10.56 9.99 -4.44
C TRP A 38 10.38 11.46 -4.76
N PHE A 39 10.20 11.74 -6.06
CA PHE A 39 9.91 13.05 -6.59
C PHE A 39 8.66 12.99 -7.45
N ASP A 40 7.70 13.89 -7.20
CA ASP A 40 6.60 14.15 -8.10
C ASP A 40 7.09 15.11 -9.19
N THR A 41 7.33 14.54 -10.37
CA THR A 41 7.93 15.23 -11.51
C THR A 41 6.81 15.64 -12.46
N GLU A 42 6.09 16.69 -12.09
CA GLU A 42 4.76 16.99 -12.57
C GLU A 42 4.64 18.30 -13.35
N ASP A 43 5.36 19.35 -12.94
CA ASP A 43 5.25 20.67 -13.56
C ASP A 43 5.69 20.66 -15.03
N TYR A 44 4.72 20.77 -15.94
CA TYR A 44 4.92 20.89 -17.38
C TYR A 44 4.61 22.30 -17.91
N VAL A 45 4.54 23.30 -17.02
CA VAL A 45 4.28 24.70 -17.34
C VAL A 45 5.55 25.53 -17.33
N LEU A 46 6.41 25.35 -16.31
CA LEU A 46 7.66 26.08 -16.12
C LEU A 46 8.87 25.27 -16.61
N PRO A 47 9.52 25.62 -17.74
CA PRO A 47 10.64 24.83 -18.27
C PRO A 47 11.84 24.67 -17.33
N GLN A 48 12.10 25.66 -16.46
CA GLN A 48 13.21 25.65 -15.51
C GLN A 48 13.14 24.48 -14.51
N THR A 49 11.95 23.95 -14.24
CA THR A 49 11.79 22.78 -13.35
C THR A 49 12.43 21.52 -13.94
N ASN A 50 12.64 21.45 -15.27
CA ASN A 50 13.37 20.38 -15.92
C ASN A 50 14.83 20.34 -15.48
N ASP A 51 15.49 21.51 -15.38
CA ASP A 51 16.87 21.61 -14.94
C ASP A 51 17.02 21.28 -13.46
N VAL A 52 16.02 21.62 -12.65
CA VAL A 52 15.96 21.19 -11.24
C VAL A 52 15.88 19.68 -11.12
N ALA A 53 14.94 19.04 -11.82
CA ALA A 53 14.80 17.58 -11.81
C ALA A 53 16.11 16.89 -12.22
N LYS A 54 16.76 17.36 -13.30
CA LYS A 54 18.07 16.89 -13.74
C LYS A 54 19.16 17.05 -12.69
N ARG A 55 19.22 18.24 -12.02
CA ARG A 55 20.19 18.53 -10.96
C ARG A 55 20.05 17.57 -9.80
N LEU A 56 18.81 17.38 -9.31
CA LEU A 56 18.51 16.46 -8.21
C LEU A 56 18.89 15.02 -8.55
N ALA A 57 18.50 14.53 -9.73
CA ALA A 57 18.83 13.19 -10.21
C ALA A 57 20.35 12.99 -10.34
N THR A 58 21.06 13.98 -10.91
CA THR A 58 22.52 13.92 -11.05
C THR A 58 23.22 13.88 -9.70
N PHE A 59 22.81 14.73 -8.74
CA PHE A 59 23.33 14.71 -7.38
C PHE A 59 23.13 13.34 -6.72
N LEU A 60 21.93 12.80 -6.76
CA LEU A 60 21.63 11.49 -6.17
C LEU A 60 22.46 10.36 -6.80
N THR A 61 22.61 10.37 -8.13
CA THR A 61 23.49 9.42 -8.84
C THR A 61 24.93 9.52 -8.32
N GLN A 62 25.47 10.74 -8.15
CA GLN A 62 26.81 10.98 -7.60
C GLN A 62 26.92 10.50 -6.15
N GLN A 63 25.85 10.60 -5.38
CA GLN A 63 25.79 10.09 -4.01
C GLN A 63 25.60 8.57 -3.93
N GLY A 64 25.41 7.85 -5.03
CA GLY A 64 25.07 6.43 -5.04
C GLY A 64 23.68 6.14 -4.45
N VAL A 65 22.79 7.11 -4.48
CA VAL A 65 21.38 6.99 -4.02
C VAL A 65 20.50 6.79 -5.24
N ARG A 66 19.74 5.71 -5.24
CA ARG A 66 18.70 5.48 -6.25
C ARG A 66 17.34 5.89 -5.67
N ALA A 67 16.72 6.91 -6.27
CA ALA A 67 15.40 7.40 -5.93
C ALA A 67 14.36 6.92 -6.96
N THR A 68 13.11 7.34 -6.81
CA THR A 68 12.10 7.20 -7.86
C THR A 68 11.58 8.58 -8.30
N PHE A 69 11.45 8.77 -9.62
CA PHE A 69 10.82 9.94 -10.21
C PHE A 69 9.49 9.52 -10.81
N ARG A 70 8.41 10.03 -10.24
CA ARG A 70 7.06 9.77 -10.74
C ARG A 70 6.69 10.87 -11.71
N VAL A 71 6.50 10.48 -12.96
CA VAL A 71 6.37 11.43 -14.07
C VAL A 71 4.93 11.50 -14.53
N VAL A 72 4.43 12.73 -14.69
CA VAL A 72 3.13 12.99 -15.34
C VAL A 72 3.26 12.75 -16.85
N GLY A 73 2.26 12.13 -17.47
CA GLY A 73 2.25 11.84 -18.90
C GLY A 73 2.53 13.08 -19.76
N GLU A 74 1.87 14.20 -19.49
CA GLU A 74 2.11 15.46 -20.21
C GLU A 74 3.52 16.03 -19.97
N LYS A 75 4.09 15.83 -18.78
CA LYS A 75 5.49 16.18 -18.50
C LYS A 75 6.44 15.36 -19.37
N ALA A 76 6.24 14.06 -19.49
CA ALA A 76 7.04 13.21 -20.36
C ALA A 76 6.95 13.66 -21.82
N ARG A 77 5.73 13.89 -22.33
CA ARG A 77 5.51 14.41 -23.69
C ARG A 77 6.15 15.78 -23.91
N MET A 78 6.14 16.67 -22.91
CA MET A 78 6.82 17.96 -22.99
C MET A 78 8.34 17.79 -23.12
N LEU A 79 8.97 16.93 -22.30
CA LEU A 79 10.41 16.65 -22.38
C LEU A 79 10.81 16.10 -23.77
N GLU A 80 9.97 15.26 -24.36
CA GLU A 80 10.18 14.72 -25.70
C GLU A 80 10.06 15.81 -26.77
N ARG A 81 9.00 16.64 -26.74
CA ARG A 81 8.78 17.75 -27.70
C ARG A 81 9.90 18.80 -27.65
N GLU A 82 10.42 19.08 -26.47
CA GLU A 82 11.49 20.05 -26.25
C GLU A 82 12.89 19.43 -26.44
N ASN A 83 12.94 18.16 -26.86
CA ASN A 83 14.20 17.40 -27.04
C ASN A 83 15.11 17.42 -25.80
N ARG A 84 14.52 17.41 -24.59
CA ARG A 84 15.24 17.40 -23.31
C ARG A 84 15.74 15.99 -22.94
N ARG A 85 16.49 15.37 -23.87
CA ARG A 85 17.12 14.05 -23.66
C ARG A 85 18.04 14.05 -22.44
N ASP A 86 18.72 15.17 -22.21
CA ASP A 86 19.60 15.36 -21.05
C ASP A 86 18.88 15.20 -19.70
N VAL A 87 17.60 15.58 -19.61
CA VAL A 87 16.77 15.38 -18.43
C VAL A 87 16.30 13.92 -18.36
N ILE A 88 15.76 13.41 -19.48
CA ILE A 88 15.29 12.01 -19.56
C ILE A 88 16.40 11.04 -19.14
N GLU A 89 17.62 11.18 -19.69
CA GLU A 89 18.77 10.33 -19.35
C GLU A 89 19.22 10.46 -17.89
N ALA A 90 19.08 11.65 -17.28
CA ALA A 90 19.40 11.83 -15.87
C ALA A 90 18.39 11.13 -14.95
N LEU A 91 17.09 11.24 -15.26
CA LEU A 91 16.02 10.59 -14.50
C LEU A 91 16.03 9.07 -14.70
N ASP A 92 16.37 8.59 -15.90
CA ASP A 92 16.41 7.16 -16.25
C ASP A 92 17.47 6.36 -15.45
N ARG A 93 18.42 7.02 -14.81
CA ARG A 93 19.36 6.39 -13.85
C ARG A 93 18.69 6.00 -12.53
N HIS A 94 17.45 6.44 -12.30
CA HIS A 94 16.63 6.19 -11.15
C HIS A 94 15.44 5.31 -11.55
N GLU A 95 14.58 4.97 -10.59
CA GLU A 95 13.35 4.25 -10.89
C GLU A 95 12.29 5.23 -11.39
N ILE A 96 11.58 4.86 -12.44
CA ILE A 96 10.48 5.67 -12.98
C ILE A 96 9.16 5.16 -12.43
N GLY A 97 8.33 6.08 -11.97
CA GLY A 97 6.94 5.86 -11.58
C GLY A 97 5.98 6.68 -12.44
N PHE A 98 4.69 6.43 -12.27
CA PHE A 98 3.62 7.16 -12.95
C PHE A 98 2.89 8.08 -11.98
N HIS A 99 2.53 9.29 -12.46
CA HIS A 99 1.86 10.32 -11.66
C HIS A 99 0.67 10.95 -12.41
N SER A 100 -0.20 10.13 -12.95
CA SER A 100 -1.30 10.51 -13.83
C SER A 100 -0.91 11.01 -15.23
N ASN A 101 -1.93 11.15 -16.09
CA ASN A 101 -1.75 11.61 -17.46
C ASN A 101 -1.63 13.13 -17.56
N LEU A 102 -2.55 13.87 -16.92
CA LEU A 102 -2.69 15.32 -17.07
C LEU A 102 -2.65 16.09 -15.74
N HIS A 103 -2.49 15.40 -14.62
CA HIS A 103 -2.41 15.97 -13.27
C HIS A 103 -3.68 16.74 -12.88
N SER A 104 -3.62 18.06 -12.89
CA SER A 104 -4.64 18.97 -12.36
C SER A 104 -5.67 19.44 -13.37
N GLN A 105 -5.54 19.03 -14.66
CA GLN A 105 -6.53 19.39 -15.66
C GLN A 105 -7.88 18.70 -15.38
N GLN A 106 -8.94 19.49 -15.40
CA GLN A 106 -10.29 19.01 -15.10
C GLN A 106 -10.89 18.15 -16.23
N PRO A 107 -11.70 17.12 -15.91
CA PRO A 107 -12.00 16.63 -14.57
C PRO A 107 -10.83 15.81 -13.99
N THR A 108 -10.56 16.00 -12.70
CA THR A 108 -9.56 15.21 -11.97
C THR A 108 -10.04 13.77 -11.73
N ILE A 109 -9.13 12.90 -11.29
CA ILE A 109 -9.39 11.45 -11.12
C ILE A 109 -10.62 11.22 -10.23
N ASP A 110 -10.68 11.83 -9.07
CA ASP A 110 -11.80 11.74 -8.14
C ASP A 110 -13.12 12.23 -8.72
N MET A 111 -13.09 13.22 -9.63
CA MET A 111 -14.29 13.78 -10.23
C MET A 111 -14.90 12.85 -11.28
N TYR A 112 -14.08 12.24 -12.14
CA TYR A 112 -14.63 11.36 -13.16
C TYR A 112 -14.91 9.95 -12.65
N GLU A 113 -14.30 9.54 -11.54
CA GLU A 113 -14.52 8.24 -10.91
C GLU A 113 -15.73 8.21 -9.97
N GLU A 114 -16.08 9.34 -9.33
CA GLU A 114 -17.17 9.43 -8.35
C GLU A 114 -18.50 8.81 -8.83
N PRO A 115 -19.01 9.09 -10.05
CA PRO A 115 -20.30 8.56 -10.47
C PRO A 115 -20.24 7.10 -10.95
N LEU A 116 -19.08 6.45 -10.90
CA LEU A 116 -18.87 5.14 -11.52
C LEU A 116 -18.77 4.04 -10.47
N ASN A 117 -19.33 2.87 -10.77
CA ASN A 117 -19.07 1.67 -9.98
C ASN A 117 -17.63 1.18 -10.21
N TRP A 118 -17.24 0.11 -9.51
CA TRP A 118 -15.87 -0.42 -9.59
C TRP A 118 -15.43 -0.76 -11.02
N GLU A 119 -16.24 -1.52 -11.78
CA GLU A 119 -15.86 -1.99 -13.12
C GLU A 119 -15.78 -0.83 -14.11
N ALA A 120 -16.83 -0.01 -14.16
CA ALA A 120 -16.89 1.15 -15.05
C ALA A 120 -15.78 2.17 -14.73
N GLY A 121 -15.44 2.35 -13.45
CA GLY A 121 -14.34 3.21 -13.04
C GLY A 121 -12.98 2.67 -13.48
N VAL A 122 -12.72 1.37 -13.31
CA VAL A 122 -11.48 0.75 -13.82
C VAL A 122 -11.35 0.96 -15.34
N GLU A 123 -12.43 0.83 -16.10
CA GLU A 123 -12.44 1.07 -17.56
C GLU A 123 -12.18 2.55 -17.89
N GLU A 124 -12.83 3.47 -17.18
CA GLU A 124 -12.66 4.91 -17.39
C GLU A 124 -11.26 5.39 -17.02
N TYR A 125 -10.70 4.86 -15.91
CA TYR A 125 -9.32 5.12 -15.54
C TYR A 125 -8.34 4.64 -16.63
N ASN A 126 -8.51 3.42 -17.13
CA ASN A 126 -7.71 2.90 -18.24
C ASN A 126 -7.80 3.81 -19.47
N ARG A 127 -8.97 4.30 -19.80
CA ARG A 127 -9.20 5.16 -20.97
C ARG A 127 -8.51 6.52 -20.84
N ARG A 128 -8.54 7.13 -19.63
CA ARG A 128 -7.98 8.48 -19.40
C ARG A 128 -6.50 8.46 -19.07
N GLU A 129 -6.09 7.56 -18.21
CA GLU A 129 -4.74 7.55 -17.66
C GLU A 129 -3.78 6.64 -18.44
N GLY A 130 -4.29 5.58 -19.07
CA GLY A 130 -3.51 4.62 -19.86
C GLY A 130 -2.61 5.25 -20.93
N PRO A 131 -3.08 6.22 -21.74
CA PRO A 131 -2.22 6.92 -22.69
C PRO A 131 -1.01 7.60 -22.05
N GLY A 132 -1.18 8.23 -20.88
CA GLY A 132 -0.08 8.85 -20.13
C GLY A 132 0.92 7.83 -19.58
N PHE A 133 0.42 6.69 -19.08
CA PHE A 133 1.25 5.59 -18.61
C PHE A 133 2.15 5.04 -19.74
N GLU A 134 1.57 4.78 -20.91
CA GLU A 134 2.32 4.28 -22.06
C GLU A 134 3.32 5.31 -22.62
N ASP A 135 2.99 6.61 -22.59
CA ASP A 135 3.94 7.65 -22.98
C ASP A 135 5.13 7.72 -22.02
N VAL A 136 4.91 7.65 -20.70
CA VAL A 136 6.01 7.61 -19.73
C VAL A 136 6.88 6.38 -19.99
N ARG A 137 6.28 5.21 -20.13
CA ARG A 137 6.98 3.95 -20.43
C ARG A 137 7.82 4.05 -21.70
N ARG A 138 7.25 4.56 -22.77
CA ARG A 138 7.91 4.70 -24.10
C ARG A 138 9.06 5.70 -24.05
N ILE A 139 8.83 6.87 -23.46
CA ILE A 139 9.78 7.99 -23.47
C ILE A 139 11.00 7.71 -22.61
N PHE A 140 10.80 7.09 -21.44
CA PHE A 140 11.90 6.74 -20.54
C PHE A 140 12.49 5.36 -20.82
N GLY A 141 11.84 4.52 -21.63
CA GLY A 141 12.32 3.16 -21.90
C GLY A 141 12.27 2.22 -20.68
N GLN A 142 11.68 2.68 -19.57
CA GLN A 142 11.48 1.91 -18.35
C GLN A 142 9.98 1.64 -18.12
N PHE A 143 9.68 0.52 -17.50
CA PHE A 143 8.35 0.24 -16.99
C PHE A 143 8.09 1.07 -15.72
N PRO A 144 7.01 1.89 -15.65
CA PRO A 144 6.67 2.61 -14.43
C PRO A 144 6.22 1.64 -13.33
N THR A 145 7.04 1.46 -12.31
CA THR A 145 6.89 0.40 -11.30
C THR A 145 5.97 0.76 -10.14
N ASN A 146 5.70 2.04 -9.98
CA ASN A 146 4.95 2.59 -8.86
C ASN A 146 4.09 3.77 -9.31
N TYR A 147 3.10 4.08 -8.47
CA TYR A 147 2.13 5.13 -8.71
C TYR A 147 1.87 5.95 -7.45
N CYS A 148 1.47 7.20 -7.64
CA CYS A 148 0.76 8.05 -6.70
C CYS A 148 -0.21 8.95 -7.45
N GLN A 149 -1.37 9.21 -6.86
CA GLN A 149 -2.31 10.18 -7.41
C GLN A 149 -1.80 11.61 -7.27
N PRO A 150 -2.20 12.52 -8.15
CA PRO A 150 -2.02 13.97 -7.97
C PRO A 150 -2.78 14.48 -6.75
N GLY A 151 -2.12 15.24 -5.89
CA GLY A 151 -2.73 15.88 -4.75
C GLY A 151 -3.72 15.00 -3.97
N ALA A 152 -4.95 15.44 -3.81
CA ALA A 152 -6.02 14.74 -3.12
C ALA A 152 -7.07 14.10 -4.07
N THR A 153 -6.65 13.59 -5.24
CA THR A 153 -7.56 13.01 -6.26
C THR A 153 -7.66 11.48 -6.21
N TRP A 154 -7.51 10.90 -5.03
CA TRP A 154 -7.55 9.45 -4.87
C TRP A 154 -8.90 8.83 -5.26
N ALA A 155 -8.85 7.69 -5.98
CA ALA A 155 -10.02 6.88 -6.28
C ALA A 155 -9.67 5.39 -6.17
N PRO A 156 -10.48 4.57 -5.49
CA PRO A 156 -10.20 3.14 -5.30
C PRO A 156 -10.16 2.36 -6.61
N GLN A 157 -10.91 2.76 -7.64
CA GLN A 157 -10.94 2.12 -8.95
C GLN A 157 -9.57 2.13 -9.66
N SER A 158 -8.72 3.14 -9.37
CA SER A 158 -7.35 3.20 -9.89
C SER A 158 -6.53 1.95 -9.61
N TYR A 159 -6.77 1.28 -8.48
CA TYR A 159 -6.07 0.04 -8.12
C TYR A 159 -6.32 -1.09 -9.11
N GLY A 160 -7.55 -1.23 -9.61
CA GLY A 160 -7.90 -2.23 -10.62
C GLY A 160 -7.15 -2.01 -11.93
N ALA A 161 -7.08 -0.76 -12.41
CA ALA A 161 -6.35 -0.40 -13.62
C ALA A 161 -4.82 -0.58 -13.45
N LEU A 162 -4.26 -0.10 -12.35
CA LEU A 162 -2.84 -0.24 -12.04
C LEU A 162 -2.40 -1.70 -11.95
N ASP A 163 -3.24 -2.56 -11.33
CA ASP A 163 -2.98 -4.01 -11.30
C ASP A 163 -2.99 -4.64 -12.70
N GLN A 164 -3.94 -4.25 -13.55
CA GLN A 164 -3.99 -4.67 -14.96
C GLN A 164 -2.74 -4.26 -15.74
N TRP A 165 -2.20 -3.07 -15.49
CA TRP A 165 -0.95 -2.60 -16.10
C TRP A 165 0.29 -3.29 -15.55
N GLY A 166 0.20 -3.98 -14.39
CA GLY A 166 1.32 -4.62 -13.72
C GLY A 166 2.03 -3.75 -12.68
N VAL A 167 1.51 -2.56 -12.39
CA VAL A 167 2.00 -1.71 -11.29
C VAL A 167 1.64 -2.36 -9.96
N LYS A 168 2.61 -2.48 -9.05
CA LYS A 168 2.42 -3.22 -7.79
C LYS A 168 2.64 -2.39 -6.54
N VAL A 169 3.08 -1.15 -6.66
CA VAL A 169 3.36 -0.28 -5.52
C VAL A 169 2.59 1.03 -5.63
N TYR A 170 1.89 1.38 -4.57
CA TYR A 170 1.19 2.65 -4.39
C TYR A 170 1.89 3.45 -3.29
N LEU A 171 2.42 4.64 -3.59
CA LEU A 171 3.30 5.36 -2.67
C LEU A 171 2.61 6.38 -1.77
N CYS A 172 1.49 6.93 -2.14
CA CYS A 172 0.97 8.13 -1.48
C CYS A 172 -0.20 7.90 -0.55
N ASN A 173 -0.60 6.68 -0.33
CA ASN A 173 -1.88 6.50 0.31
C ASN A 173 -1.79 6.07 1.78
N GLY A 174 -2.11 6.95 2.68
CA GLY A 174 -2.26 6.75 4.10
C GLY A 174 -3.29 7.70 4.69
N ARG A 175 -3.86 8.58 3.83
CA ARG A 175 -4.95 9.49 4.22
C ARG A 175 -6.30 8.84 3.95
N ASP A 176 -6.43 8.15 2.81
CA ASP A 176 -7.70 7.67 2.27
C ASP A 176 -7.96 6.22 2.68
N ILE A 177 -6.91 5.43 2.74
CA ILE A 177 -6.90 4.08 3.30
C ILE A 177 -5.60 3.91 4.07
N GLY A 178 -5.60 3.32 5.25
CA GLY A 178 -4.39 3.16 6.03
C GLY A 178 -4.50 2.12 7.12
N LEU A 179 -3.38 1.52 7.49
CA LEU A 179 -3.24 0.54 8.53
C LEU A 179 -2.17 1.00 9.54
N ASP A 180 -2.53 1.96 10.39
CA ASP A 180 -1.70 2.50 11.48
C ASP A 180 -0.30 2.95 11.04
N GLY A 181 -0.20 3.52 9.82
CA GLY A 181 1.06 4.03 9.25
C GLY A 181 2.06 2.95 8.83
N LYS A 182 1.68 1.68 8.84
CA LYS A 182 2.52 0.56 8.40
C LYS A 182 2.22 0.20 6.95
N PRO A 183 3.17 -0.38 6.20
CA PRO A 183 2.91 -0.92 4.87
C PRO A 183 1.79 -1.97 4.90
N PHE A 184 0.94 -1.94 3.88
CA PHE A 184 -0.22 -2.83 3.78
C PHE A 184 -0.55 -3.14 2.32
N TRP A 185 -1.27 -4.23 2.10
CA TRP A 185 -1.85 -4.60 0.82
C TRP A 185 -3.29 -4.12 0.75
N TYR A 186 -3.65 -3.49 -0.36
CA TYR A 186 -5.01 -3.07 -0.68
C TYR A 186 -5.16 -3.02 -2.20
N GLY A 187 -6.28 -3.50 -2.73
CA GLY A 187 -6.49 -3.56 -4.18
C GLY A 187 -5.36 -4.27 -4.94
N ARG A 188 -4.73 -5.29 -4.32
CA ARG A 188 -3.57 -6.07 -4.83
C ARG A 188 -2.27 -5.30 -4.97
N LEU A 189 -2.20 -4.06 -4.51
CA LEU A 189 -0.99 -3.24 -4.52
C LEU A 189 -0.43 -3.09 -3.11
N LEU A 190 0.89 -3.08 -3.01
CA LEU A 190 1.60 -2.72 -1.78
C LEU A 190 1.53 -1.20 -1.59
N ASN A 191 0.95 -0.76 -0.49
CA ASN A 191 0.86 0.64 -0.11
C ASN A 191 1.96 0.96 0.90
N ILE A 192 2.78 1.97 0.59
CA ILE A 192 3.92 2.38 1.40
C ILE A 192 3.77 3.87 1.69
N TYR A 193 3.01 4.22 2.68
CA TYR A 193 2.92 5.60 3.11
C TYR A 193 2.82 5.71 4.62
N ASN A 194 3.79 6.35 5.18
CA ASN A 194 3.86 6.58 6.59
C ASN A 194 3.64 8.08 6.84
N VAL A 195 2.38 8.48 6.95
CA VAL A 195 1.97 9.90 7.03
C VAL A 195 2.70 10.68 8.12
N PRO A 196 2.79 10.20 9.39
CA PRO A 196 3.45 10.95 10.44
C PRO A 196 4.94 11.18 10.15
N GLU A 197 5.64 10.15 9.73
CA GLU A 197 7.07 10.21 9.46
C GLU A 197 7.37 11.02 8.20
N THR A 198 6.62 10.81 7.13
CA THR A 198 6.78 11.60 5.89
C THR A 198 6.55 13.08 6.16
N GLY A 199 5.51 13.45 6.90
CA GLY A 199 5.26 14.84 7.28
C GLY A 199 6.35 15.44 8.18
N ALA A 200 6.92 14.63 9.09
CA ALA A 200 8.00 15.06 9.97
C ALA A 200 9.32 15.35 9.22
N LEU A 201 9.50 14.75 8.04
CA LEU A 201 10.70 14.91 7.21
C LEU A 201 10.58 15.97 6.12
N ARG A 202 9.44 16.66 6.02
CA ARG A 202 9.27 17.74 5.04
C ARG A 202 9.95 19.05 5.47
N PRO A 203 10.51 19.79 4.50
CA PRO A 203 10.90 21.18 4.74
C PRO A 203 9.66 22.03 5.11
N ASN A 204 9.90 23.17 5.76
CA ASN A 204 8.86 24.17 5.92
C ASN A 204 8.73 24.94 4.59
N ILE A 205 7.60 24.75 3.90
CA ILE A 205 7.27 25.43 2.65
C ILE A 205 5.87 26.00 2.80
N ASP A 206 5.72 27.29 2.48
CA ASP A 206 4.42 27.95 2.28
C ASP A 206 4.18 28.08 0.77
N ASP A 207 3.45 27.10 0.21
CA ASP A 207 3.08 27.01 -1.20
C ASP A 207 1.71 27.67 -1.49
N SER A 208 1.09 28.27 -0.49
CA SER A 208 -0.19 28.97 -0.63
C SER A 208 -0.11 30.15 -1.60
N PRO A 209 -1.21 30.50 -2.31
CA PRO A 209 -1.24 31.66 -3.19
C PRO A 209 -0.82 32.97 -2.51
N GLU A 210 -1.08 33.11 -1.21
CA GLU A 210 -0.73 34.27 -0.42
C GLU A 210 0.77 34.39 -0.15
N SER A 211 1.53 33.28 -0.27
CA SER A 211 2.98 33.25 -0.05
C SER A 211 3.74 34.19 -0.97
N VAL A 212 3.17 34.49 -2.16
CA VAL A 212 3.76 35.40 -3.14
C VAL A 212 4.09 36.75 -2.54
N ASN A 213 3.24 37.23 -1.63
CA ASN A 213 3.35 38.57 -0.98
C ASN A 213 4.01 38.51 0.40
N LYS A 214 4.44 37.33 0.87
CA LYS A 214 5.10 37.16 2.18
C LYS A 214 6.62 37.09 2.04
N PRO A 215 7.38 37.38 3.11
CA PRO A 215 8.81 37.07 3.17
C PRO A 215 9.00 35.55 2.97
N ASP A 216 9.95 35.16 2.12
CA ASP A 216 10.25 33.77 1.87
C ASP A 216 11.14 33.18 2.98
N THR A 217 10.50 32.56 3.96
CA THR A 217 11.14 31.91 5.11
C THR A 217 11.24 30.37 4.96
N ASP A 218 11.03 29.89 3.77
CA ASP A 218 11.03 28.47 3.47
C ASP A 218 12.42 27.82 3.54
N TRP A 219 12.44 26.52 3.67
CA TRP A 219 13.67 25.70 3.72
C TRP A 219 14.61 26.04 4.89
N THR A 220 14.07 26.55 6.01
CA THR A 220 14.87 26.98 7.16
C THR A 220 14.94 25.95 8.29
N ASN A 221 14.13 24.89 8.25
CA ASN A 221 13.97 23.92 9.34
C ASN A 221 14.87 22.69 9.24
N LEU A 222 16.01 22.74 8.55
CA LEU A 222 16.91 21.59 8.32
C LEU A 222 17.27 20.85 9.61
N GLU A 223 17.67 21.56 10.65
CA GLU A 223 18.09 20.94 11.91
C GLU A 223 16.93 20.25 12.64
N LYS A 224 15.70 20.80 12.52
CA LYS A 224 14.50 20.14 13.02
C LYS A 224 14.23 18.84 12.26
N VAL A 225 14.33 18.86 10.94
CA VAL A 225 14.11 17.65 10.10
C VAL A 225 15.17 16.59 10.38
N LYS A 226 16.43 16.97 10.58
CA LYS A 226 17.49 16.04 11.02
C LYS A 226 17.19 15.42 12.39
N ALA A 227 16.72 16.23 13.36
CA ALA A 227 16.32 15.73 14.67
C ALA A 227 15.16 14.74 14.57
N ASN A 228 14.11 15.07 13.81
CA ASN A 228 12.99 14.18 13.55
C ASN A 228 13.44 12.87 12.89
N PHE A 229 14.32 12.94 11.89
CA PHE A 229 14.88 11.74 11.27
C PHE A 229 15.61 10.85 12.29
N ARG A 230 16.42 11.45 13.16
CA ARG A 230 17.13 10.71 14.20
C ARG A 230 16.19 9.97 15.15
N GLU A 231 15.09 10.60 15.55
CA GLU A 231 14.07 9.96 16.39
C GLU A 231 13.40 8.78 15.68
N ILE A 232 13.01 8.97 14.42
CA ILE A 232 12.44 7.92 13.58
C ILE A 232 13.43 6.75 13.42
N TYR A 233 14.69 7.06 13.12
CA TYR A 233 15.77 6.08 12.99
C TYR A 233 15.95 5.27 14.29
N LEU A 234 16.07 5.93 15.44
CA LEU A 234 16.26 5.25 16.71
C LEU A 234 15.09 4.32 17.06
N ARG A 235 13.86 4.77 16.80
CA ARG A 235 12.66 3.96 17.02
C ARG A 235 12.61 2.74 16.10
N MET A 236 12.89 2.90 14.81
CA MET A 236 12.84 1.80 13.84
C MET A 236 14.02 0.84 14.02
N SER A 237 15.23 1.34 14.21
CA SER A 237 16.41 0.50 14.39
C SER A 237 16.40 -0.29 15.70
N SER A 238 15.61 0.10 16.69
CA SER A 238 15.41 -0.67 17.91
C SER A 238 14.52 -1.91 17.70
N GLN A 239 13.79 -2.00 16.60
CA GLN A 239 13.00 -3.17 16.24
C GLN A 239 13.88 -4.17 15.48
N PRO A 240 13.85 -5.47 15.79
CA PRO A 240 14.65 -6.48 15.08
C PRO A 240 14.38 -6.50 13.56
N GLU A 241 13.14 -6.30 13.15
CA GLU A 241 12.72 -6.23 11.76
C GLU A 241 13.11 -4.91 11.06
N GLY A 242 13.42 -3.86 11.83
CA GLY A 242 13.66 -2.53 11.28
C GLY A 242 12.38 -1.83 10.82
N GLY A 243 12.47 -1.04 9.75
CA GLY A 243 11.30 -0.34 9.20
C GLY A 243 11.55 0.34 7.87
N VAL A 244 10.47 0.85 7.26
CA VAL A 244 10.51 1.62 6.02
C VAL A 244 9.99 3.02 6.29
N VAL A 245 10.70 4.02 5.81
CA VAL A 245 10.29 5.43 5.83
C VAL A 245 10.32 5.96 4.41
N SER A 246 9.28 6.66 4.05
CA SER A 246 9.23 7.35 2.77
C SER A 246 9.22 8.85 2.95
N PHE A 247 9.84 9.59 2.03
CA PHE A 247 9.79 11.04 1.99
C PHE A 247 9.88 11.55 0.56
N MET A 248 9.31 12.73 0.34
CA MET A 248 9.07 13.24 -1.01
C MET A 248 9.47 14.71 -1.15
N PHE A 249 9.76 15.08 -2.40
CA PHE A 249 9.95 16.46 -2.85
C PHE A 249 9.32 16.64 -4.24
N HIS A 250 9.01 17.88 -4.59
CA HIS A 250 8.68 18.25 -5.97
C HIS A 250 9.84 19.10 -6.54
N PRO A 251 10.32 18.83 -7.75
CA PRO A 251 11.37 19.66 -8.35
C PRO A 251 11.03 21.14 -8.42
N TYR A 252 9.77 21.51 -8.64
CA TYR A 252 9.35 22.91 -8.71
C TYR A 252 9.48 23.64 -7.36
N GLU A 253 9.26 22.98 -6.22
CA GLU A 253 9.38 23.57 -4.88
C GLU A 253 10.72 24.24 -4.61
N PHE A 254 11.78 23.83 -5.31
CA PHE A 254 13.13 24.38 -5.17
C PHE A 254 13.28 25.79 -5.77
N ILE A 255 12.42 26.14 -6.73
CA ILE A 255 12.56 27.38 -7.50
C ILE A 255 11.27 28.21 -7.60
N THR A 256 10.11 27.69 -7.21
CA THR A 256 8.84 28.41 -7.27
C THR A 256 8.27 28.67 -5.89
N LYS A 257 7.58 29.80 -5.72
CA LYS A 257 6.91 30.20 -4.48
C LYS A 257 5.54 29.56 -4.29
N VAL A 258 4.90 29.21 -5.38
CA VAL A 258 3.54 28.66 -5.42
C VAL A 258 3.54 27.49 -6.38
N ASP A 259 2.72 26.52 -6.14
CA ASP A 259 2.53 25.38 -7.02
C ASP A 259 1.96 25.84 -8.37
N TRP A 260 2.50 25.26 -9.44
CA TRP A 260 2.19 25.60 -10.81
C TRP A 260 0.71 25.38 -11.16
N ASP A 261 0.07 24.43 -10.50
CA ASP A 261 -1.30 24.03 -10.75
C ASP A 261 -2.30 24.88 -9.93
N ILE A 262 -1.99 25.25 -8.71
CA ILE A 262 -2.83 26.13 -7.87
C ILE A 262 -3.12 27.47 -8.58
N ILE A 263 -2.14 28.03 -9.30
CA ILE A 263 -2.34 29.28 -10.03
C ILE A 263 -3.07 29.11 -11.36
N ASN A 264 -3.12 27.89 -11.92
CA ASN A 264 -3.74 27.64 -13.21
C ASN A 264 -5.12 26.97 -13.11
N PHE A 265 -5.36 26.17 -12.08
CA PHE A 265 -6.58 25.36 -11.94
C PHE A 265 -7.33 25.57 -10.62
N PRO A 266 -7.28 26.75 -9.95
CA PRO A 266 -7.90 26.93 -8.65
C PRO A 266 -9.41 26.69 -8.71
N HIS A 267 -9.96 26.06 -7.68
CA HIS A 267 -11.40 25.87 -7.48
C HIS A 267 -12.14 25.25 -8.68
N GLY A 268 -11.49 24.31 -9.38
CA GLY A 268 -12.08 23.64 -10.55
C GLY A 268 -11.93 24.41 -11.87
N ALA A 269 -11.17 25.50 -11.89
CA ALA A 269 -10.85 26.20 -13.13
C ALA A 269 -10.12 25.29 -14.12
N ASN A 270 -10.38 25.46 -15.40
CA ASN A 270 -9.73 24.71 -16.47
C ASN A 270 -9.49 25.61 -17.70
N PRO A 271 -8.61 26.63 -17.57
CA PRO A 271 -8.35 27.57 -18.66
C PRO A 271 -7.64 26.86 -19.82
N PRO A 272 -7.81 27.37 -21.06
CA PRO A 272 -7.05 26.88 -22.18
C PRO A 272 -5.54 27.14 -21.97
N ARG A 273 -4.69 26.29 -22.55
CA ARG A 273 -3.22 26.35 -22.37
C ARG A 273 -2.60 27.72 -22.66
N SER A 274 -3.19 28.46 -23.60
CA SER A 274 -2.75 29.82 -23.96
C SER A 274 -2.91 30.86 -22.83
N GLU A 275 -3.71 30.55 -21.82
CA GLU A 275 -3.96 31.43 -20.67
C GLU A 275 -3.19 31.01 -19.41
N TRP A 276 -2.44 29.89 -19.49
CA TRP A 276 -1.67 29.41 -18.35
C TRP A 276 -0.57 30.38 -17.95
N LYS A 277 -0.42 30.54 -16.63
CA LYS A 277 0.53 31.46 -16.02
C LYS A 277 1.73 30.68 -15.50
N LEU A 278 2.92 31.26 -15.67
CA LEU A 278 4.12 30.73 -15.06
C LEU A 278 4.11 30.98 -13.55
N PRO A 279 4.47 29.99 -12.71
CA PRO A 279 4.59 30.21 -11.29
C PRO A 279 5.73 31.22 -10.98
N PRO A 280 5.53 32.11 -10.00
CA PRO A 280 6.56 33.08 -9.60
C PRO A 280 7.78 32.36 -9.03
N LEU A 281 8.95 32.74 -9.51
CA LEU A 281 10.22 32.18 -9.04
C LEU A 281 10.57 32.70 -7.64
N ARG A 282 11.22 31.83 -6.85
CA ARG A 282 11.86 32.22 -5.60
C ARG A 282 13.06 33.13 -5.84
N ASN A 283 13.44 33.88 -4.82
CA ASN A 283 14.74 34.54 -4.81
C ASN A 283 15.87 33.50 -4.96
N PRO A 284 16.91 33.77 -5.78
CA PRO A 284 18.04 32.83 -5.96
C PRO A 284 18.70 32.36 -4.65
N GLU A 285 18.74 33.19 -3.61
CA GLU A 285 19.26 32.82 -2.29
C GLU A 285 18.40 31.72 -1.62
N VAL A 286 17.09 31.82 -1.75
CA VAL A 286 16.16 30.81 -1.20
C VAL A 286 16.25 29.52 -1.99
N SER A 287 16.33 29.58 -3.31
CA SER A 287 16.57 28.41 -4.15
C SER A 287 17.90 27.74 -3.79
N ALA A 288 18.96 28.49 -3.58
CA ALA A 288 20.25 27.97 -3.12
C ALA A 288 20.11 27.27 -1.75
N ARG A 289 19.34 27.86 -0.81
CA ARG A 289 19.03 27.27 0.49
C ARG A 289 18.25 25.95 0.35
N ALA A 290 17.31 25.86 -0.58
CA ALA A 290 16.56 24.64 -0.84
C ALA A 290 17.48 23.49 -1.30
N PHE A 291 18.37 23.73 -2.24
CA PHE A 291 19.36 22.73 -2.65
C PHE A 291 20.33 22.37 -1.52
N HIS A 292 20.80 23.35 -0.76
CA HIS A 292 21.64 23.10 0.41
C HIS A 292 20.93 22.23 1.46
N PHE A 293 19.65 22.52 1.74
CA PHE A 293 18.83 21.71 2.63
C PHE A 293 18.80 20.25 2.16
N PHE A 294 18.44 20.02 0.91
CA PHE A 294 18.31 18.70 0.33
C PHE A 294 19.64 17.92 0.37
N GLU A 295 20.72 18.53 -0.14
CA GLU A 295 22.05 17.92 -0.21
C GLU A 295 22.58 17.53 1.18
N ASN A 296 22.39 18.41 2.18
CA ASN A 296 22.77 18.12 3.56
C ASN A 296 21.91 17.05 4.22
N PHE A 297 20.60 17.05 3.95
CA PHE A 297 19.71 16.04 4.50
C PHE A 297 20.03 14.64 3.96
N ILE A 298 20.27 14.49 2.66
CA ILE A 298 20.70 13.22 2.06
C ILE A 298 22.03 12.75 2.66
N THR A 299 23.01 13.65 2.77
CA THR A 299 24.31 13.33 3.38
C THR A 299 24.16 12.89 4.83
N TYR A 300 23.33 13.60 5.60
CA TYR A 300 23.05 13.29 6.99
C TYR A 300 22.40 11.90 7.16
N THR A 301 21.37 11.59 6.41
CA THR A 301 20.68 10.29 6.51
C THR A 301 21.59 9.13 6.11
N LYS A 302 22.49 9.31 5.15
CA LYS A 302 23.51 8.32 4.75
C LYS A 302 24.58 8.08 5.83
N SER A 303 24.76 8.97 6.79
CA SER A 303 25.75 8.79 7.86
C SER A 303 25.36 7.72 8.89
N PHE A 304 24.13 7.24 8.88
CA PHE A 304 23.64 6.22 9.80
C PHE A 304 23.95 4.81 9.27
N PRO A 305 24.55 3.92 10.09
CA PRO A 305 25.14 2.68 9.59
C PRO A 305 24.15 1.65 9.07
N ASN A 306 22.90 1.69 9.54
CA ASN A 306 21.85 0.74 9.14
C ASN A 306 20.79 1.35 8.23
N VAL A 307 21.09 2.49 7.64
CA VAL A 307 20.21 3.15 6.68
C VAL A 307 20.54 2.66 5.27
N GLU A 308 19.52 2.26 4.54
CA GLU A 308 19.62 1.83 3.15
C GLU A 308 18.57 2.55 2.30
N TYR A 309 19.01 3.22 1.24
CA TYR A 309 18.10 3.78 0.24
C TYR A 309 17.62 2.68 -0.69
N VAL A 310 16.31 2.53 -0.77
CA VAL A 310 15.65 1.51 -1.59
C VAL A 310 14.60 2.13 -2.52
N THR A 311 14.42 1.52 -3.67
CA THR A 311 13.36 1.90 -4.61
C THR A 311 12.06 1.17 -4.27
N PRO A 312 10.89 1.64 -4.76
CA PRO A 312 9.62 0.94 -4.62
C PRO A 312 9.66 -0.53 -5.05
N SER A 313 10.35 -0.85 -6.14
CA SER A 313 10.53 -2.24 -6.59
C SER A 313 11.31 -3.08 -5.57
N GLN A 314 12.31 -2.52 -4.92
CA GLN A 314 13.05 -3.20 -3.86
C GLN A 314 12.20 -3.37 -2.60
N VAL A 315 11.39 -2.37 -2.24
CA VAL A 315 10.44 -2.51 -1.12
C VAL A 315 9.41 -3.60 -1.40
N LEU A 316 8.92 -3.71 -2.64
CA LEU A 316 8.02 -4.79 -3.02
C LEU A 316 8.62 -6.18 -2.73
N MET A 317 9.94 -6.36 -2.96
CA MET A 317 10.64 -7.61 -2.62
C MET A 317 10.76 -7.82 -1.10
N LEU A 318 10.99 -6.75 -0.33
CA LEU A 318 11.06 -6.81 1.13
C LEU A 318 9.71 -7.20 1.76
N PHE A 319 8.61 -6.83 1.15
CA PHE A 319 7.24 -7.10 1.62
C PHE A 319 6.48 -8.09 0.75
N ALA A 320 7.18 -8.90 -0.06
CA ALA A 320 6.50 -9.83 -0.97
C ALA A 320 5.41 -10.65 -0.27
N ASP A 321 4.25 -10.74 -0.92
CA ASP A 321 3.08 -11.46 -0.40
C ASP A 321 3.26 -12.98 -0.52
N VAL A 322 3.83 -13.58 0.51
CA VAL A 322 4.12 -15.03 0.51
C VAL A 322 2.87 -15.89 0.52
N ALA A 323 1.74 -15.37 0.98
CA ALA A 323 0.47 -16.12 0.96
C ALA A 323 0.08 -16.53 -0.47
N GLN A 324 0.43 -15.72 -1.49
CA GLN A 324 0.14 -16.01 -2.89
C GLN A 324 0.89 -17.23 -3.46
N GLN A 325 1.99 -17.61 -2.81
CA GLN A 325 2.81 -18.77 -3.24
C GLN A 325 2.72 -19.93 -2.24
N HIS A 326 1.97 -19.75 -1.16
CA HIS A 326 1.84 -20.74 -0.09
C HIS A 326 0.84 -21.83 -0.50
N SER A 327 1.19 -23.07 -0.12
CA SER A 327 0.31 -24.24 -0.27
C SER A 327 -0.28 -24.58 1.09
N PHE A 328 -1.54 -24.23 1.28
CA PHE A 328 -2.24 -24.38 2.56
C PHE A 328 -2.66 -25.83 2.79
N SER A 329 -2.19 -26.41 3.88
CA SER A 329 -2.61 -27.73 4.35
C SER A 329 -4.02 -27.69 4.97
N SER A 330 -4.67 -28.85 5.07
CA SER A 330 -5.96 -28.99 5.77
C SER A 330 -5.90 -28.46 7.21
N GLN A 331 -4.76 -28.64 7.91
CA GLN A 331 -4.59 -28.12 9.27
C GLN A 331 -4.55 -26.58 9.30
N GLU A 332 -3.89 -25.94 8.33
CA GLU A 332 -3.88 -24.48 8.21
C GLU A 332 -5.26 -23.95 7.86
N ILE A 333 -6.00 -24.61 6.96
CA ILE A 333 -7.40 -24.27 6.66
C ILE A 333 -8.26 -24.35 7.93
N SER A 334 -8.03 -25.34 8.81
CA SER A 334 -8.72 -25.44 10.10
C SER A 334 -8.45 -24.21 10.98
N ARG A 335 -7.18 -23.81 11.06
CA ARG A 335 -6.76 -22.63 11.83
C ARG A 335 -7.35 -21.33 11.25
N ILE A 336 -7.37 -21.20 9.91
CA ILE A 336 -7.97 -20.07 9.21
C ILE A 336 -9.48 -20.01 9.50
N ALA A 337 -10.20 -21.14 9.40
CA ALA A 337 -11.62 -21.20 9.71
C ALA A 337 -11.91 -20.87 11.18
N ALA A 338 -11.04 -21.27 12.10
CA ALA A 338 -11.18 -20.95 13.53
C ALA A 338 -11.04 -19.44 13.82
N GLY A 339 -10.29 -18.72 13.00
CA GLY A 339 -10.08 -17.27 13.14
C GLY A 339 -11.16 -16.40 12.47
N VAL A 340 -12.19 -16.98 11.89
CA VAL A 340 -13.30 -16.21 11.29
C VAL A 340 -14.35 -15.91 12.37
N GLU A 341 -14.62 -14.62 12.56
CA GLU A 341 -15.60 -14.07 13.49
C GLU A 341 -16.66 -13.25 12.72
N PRO A 342 -17.82 -12.92 13.34
CA PRO A 342 -18.84 -12.06 12.73
C PRO A 342 -18.33 -10.67 12.31
N GLU A 343 -17.32 -10.15 13.00
CA GLU A 343 -16.54 -8.97 12.59
C GLU A 343 -15.46 -9.38 11.59
N VAL A 344 -15.86 -9.62 10.35
CA VAL A 344 -14.96 -10.10 9.29
C VAL A 344 -13.79 -9.15 9.08
N SER A 345 -12.57 -9.69 9.15
CA SER A 345 -11.34 -8.93 9.05
C SER A 345 -10.23 -9.75 8.37
N PHE A 346 -9.06 -9.13 8.15
CA PHE A 346 -7.86 -9.86 7.79
C PHE A 346 -7.38 -10.74 8.95
N GLN A 347 -6.62 -11.78 8.62
CA GLN A 347 -5.93 -12.63 9.60
C GLN A 347 -4.41 -12.49 9.41
N ALA A 348 -3.69 -12.30 10.52
CA ALA A 348 -2.24 -12.18 10.51
C ALA A 348 -1.60 -13.39 11.21
N TYR A 349 -0.62 -13.99 10.55
CA TYR A 349 0.21 -15.09 11.04
C TYR A 349 1.67 -14.65 11.11
N ASP A 350 2.56 -15.50 11.60
CA ASP A 350 3.97 -15.14 11.77
C ASP A 350 4.61 -14.71 10.44
N ASP A 351 4.44 -15.52 9.39
CA ASP A 351 5.12 -15.33 8.11
C ASP A 351 4.25 -14.63 7.04
N TYR A 352 2.93 -14.62 7.17
CA TYR A 352 2.01 -14.07 6.18
C TYR A 352 0.76 -13.47 6.81
N ALA A 353 0.01 -12.73 6.01
CA ALA A 353 -1.34 -12.28 6.34
C ALA A 353 -2.29 -12.65 5.21
N LEU A 354 -3.55 -12.87 5.56
CA LEU A 354 -4.64 -13.13 4.62
C LEU A 354 -5.69 -12.04 4.73
N SER A 355 -6.10 -11.47 3.61
CA SER A 355 -7.26 -10.59 3.54
C SER A 355 -8.56 -11.37 3.72
N ALA A 356 -9.66 -10.69 4.01
CA ALA A 356 -10.96 -11.33 4.13
C ALA A 356 -11.37 -12.07 2.84
N SER A 357 -11.04 -11.51 1.67
CA SER A 357 -11.34 -12.14 0.37
C SER A 357 -10.50 -13.39 0.11
N GLU A 358 -9.26 -13.41 0.57
CA GLU A 358 -8.39 -14.59 0.49
C GLU A 358 -8.87 -15.69 1.44
N VAL A 359 -9.31 -15.32 2.65
CA VAL A 359 -9.92 -16.26 3.60
C VAL A 359 -11.18 -16.89 2.97
N LEU A 360 -12.05 -16.06 2.38
CA LEU A 360 -13.24 -16.56 1.68
C LEU A 360 -12.87 -17.55 0.58
N ALA A 361 -11.92 -17.20 -0.29
CA ALA A 361 -11.49 -18.06 -1.41
C ALA A 361 -10.93 -19.39 -0.91
N LEU A 362 -10.04 -19.37 0.10
CA LEU A 362 -9.45 -20.60 0.66
C LEU A 362 -10.49 -21.53 1.28
N LEU A 363 -11.38 -20.99 2.12
CA LEU A 363 -12.40 -21.79 2.81
C LEU A 363 -13.44 -22.32 1.81
N ASN A 364 -13.82 -21.53 0.82
CA ASN A 364 -14.77 -21.99 -0.22
C ASN A 364 -14.17 -23.09 -1.08
N LYS A 365 -12.94 -22.92 -1.53
CA LYS A 365 -12.20 -23.93 -2.30
C LYS A 365 -12.05 -25.23 -1.51
N PHE A 366 -11.76 -25.16 -0.21
CA PHE A 366 -11.70 -26.32 0.67
C PHE A 366 -13.05 -27.06 0.76
N ALA A 367 -14.14 -26.32 0.98
CA ALA A 367 -15.47 -26.90 1.06
C ALA A 367 -15.85 -27.61 -0.26
N VAL A 368 -15.61 -26.97 -1.40
CA VAL A 368 -15.88 -27.54 -2.73
C VAL A 368 -14.98 -28.75 -3.04
N GLN A 369 -13.69 -28.70 -2.69
CA GLN A 369 -12.79 -29.84 -2.84
C GLN A 369 -13.23 -31.05 -1.98
N THR A 370 -13.68 -30.78 -0.75
CA THR A 370 -14.22 -31.83 0.15
C THR A 370 -15.45 -32.50 -0.43
N LEU A 371 -16.37 -31.72 -1.03
CA LEU A 371 -17.53 -32.27 -1.76
C LEU A 371 -17.13 -33.21 -2.92
N ARG A 372 -15.96 -32.95 -3.51
CA ARG A 372 -15.40 -33.78 -4.62
C ARG A 372 -14.50 -34.92 -4.13
N GLY A 373 -14.47 -35.19 -2.82
CA GLY A 373 -13.61 -36.22 -2.22
C GLY A 373 -12.11 -35.87 -2.16
N ARG A 374 -11.75 -34.61 -2.30
CA ARG A 374 -10.37 -34.11 -2.34
C ARG A 374 -10.03 -33.16 -1.18
N GLY A 375 -10.70 -33.27 -0.06
CA GLY A 375 -10.49 -32.37 1.11
C GLY A 375 -9.12 -32.47 1.78
N SER A 376 -8.29 -33.47 1.41
CA SER A 376 -6.90 -33.60 1.87
C SER A 376 -5.88 -32.88 0.97
N ASP A 377 -6.29 -32.49 -0.25
CA ASP A 377 -5.39 -31.87 -1.20
C ASP A 377 -4.99 -30.46 -0.72
N PRO A 378 -3.72 -30.07 -0.85
CA PRO A 378 -3.29 -28.71 -0.53
C PRO A 378 -4.00 -27.68 -1.40
N ILE A 379 -4.23 -26.50 -0.84
CA ILE A 379 -4.92 -25.39 -1.51
C ILE A 379 -3.97 -24.23 -1.72
N THR A 380 -4.00 -23.64 -2.90
CA THR A 380 -3.28 -22.40 -3.23
C THR A 380 -4.26 -21.29 -3.57
N LEU A 381 -3.87 -20.06 -3.32
CA LEU A 381 -4.58 -18.89 -3.81
C LEU A 381 -4.36 -18.70 -5.32
N ASP A 382 -5.40 -18.29 -6.00
CA ASP A 382 -5.36 -17.89 -7.42
C ASP A 382 -5.35 -16.34 -7.55
N GLY A 383 -4.61 -15.67 -6.67
CA GLY A 383 -4.61 -14.23 -6.46
C GLY A 383 -5.57 -13.81 -5.36
N THR A 384 -5.55 -12.52 -5.03
CA THR A 384 -6.48 -11.90 -4.06
C THR A 384 -7.74 -11.49 -4.80
N PRO A 385 -8.93 -12.03 -4.49
CA PRO A 385 -10.17 -11.50 -5.06
C PRO A 385 -10.40 -10.05 -4.65
N TYR A 386 -10.82 -9.18 -5.56
CA TYR A 386 -11.28 -7.84 -5.23
C TYR A 386 -12.52 -7.89 -4.33
N GLY A 387 -12.83 -6.78 -3.66
CA GLY A 387 -14.08 -6.64 -2.93
C GLY A 387 -15.31 -6.63 -3.86
N PRO A 388 -16.52 -6.70 -3.30
CA PRO A 388 -17.75 -6.58 -4.06
C PRO A 388 -17.86 -5.24 -4.80
N ASP A 389 -18.63 -5.20 -5.87
CA ASP A 389 -18.97 -3.97 -6.61
C ASP A 389 -20.15 -3.19 -6.01
N ALA A 390 -20.93 -3.83 -5.16
CA ALA A 390 -22.07 -3.24 -4.48
C ALA A 390 -22.27 -3.88 -3.11
N ARG A 391 -22.91 -3.15 -2.21
CA ARG A 391 -23.34 -3.67 -0.90
C ARG A 391 -24.59 -4.50 -1.05
N SER A 392 -24.63 -5.63 -0.34
CA SER A 392 -25.88 -6.35 -0.04
C SER A 392 -26.54 -5.81 1.22
N ALA A 393 -27.82 -6.08 1.35
CA ALA A 393 -28.49 -5.90 2.63
C ALA A 393 -27.90 -6.86 3.67
N ALA A 394 -27.56 -6.34 4.86
CA ALA A 394 -27.14 -7.17 5.97
C ALA A 394 -28.32 -8.00 6.49
N LEU A 395 -28.05 -9.23 6.92
CA LEU A 395 -29.04 -9.99 7.70
C LEU A 395 -29.22 -9.33 9.07
N ASP A 396 -30.46 -9.26 9.54
CA ASP A 396 -30.83 -8.82 10.89
C ASP A 396 -31.19 -9.99 11.82
N HIS A 397 -31.33 -11.20 11.28
CA HIS A 397 -31.66 -12.43 12.00
C HIS A 397 -30.87 -13.63 11.41
N THR A 398 -30.91 -14.73 12.13
CA THR A 398 -30.29 -15.99 11.70
C THR A 398 -31.24 -16.76 10.79
N VAL A 399 -30.71 -17.36 9.72
CA VAL A 399 -31.43 -18.26 8.81
C VAL A 399 -30.75 -19.62 8.79
N GLU A 400 -31.57 -20.68 8.63
CA GLU A 400 -31.14 -22.06 8.52
C GLU A 400 -31.21 -22.52 7.07
N ILE A 401 -30.09 -22.99 6.55
CA ILE A 401 -29.94 -23.39 5.14
C ILE A 401 -29.69 -24.91 5.08
N PRO A 402 -30.55 -25.70 4.43
CA PRO A 402 -30.33 -27.12 4.21
C PRO A 402 -28.98 -27.37 3.51
N TRP A 403 -28.29 -28.42 3.92
CA TRP A 403 -26.96 -28.72 3.38
C TRP A 403 -26.90 -28.83 1.86
N ASN A 404 -27.91 -29.47 1.25
CA ASN A 404 -27.96 -29.60 -0.20
C ASN A 404 -28.03 -28.27 -0.93
N GLN A 405 -28.62 -27.25 -0.32
CA GLN A 405 -28.65 -25.89 -0.86
C GLN A 405 -27.34 -25.15 -0.59
N PHE A 406 -26.78 -25.26 0.62
CA PHE A 406 -25.50 -24.63 0.97
C PHE A 406 -24.38 -25.16 0.04
N SER A 407 -24.31 -26.46 -0.18
CA SER A 407 -23.28 -27.06 -1.03
C SER A 407 -23.35 -26.67 -2.50
N ARG A 408 -24.55 -26.40 -3.04
CA ARG A 408 -24.73 -25.84 -4.40
C ARG A 408 -24.24 -24.40 -4.45
N THR A 409 -24.66 -23.57 -3.48
CA THR A 409 -24.23 -22.18 -3.38
C THR A 409 -22.70 -22.08 -3.25
N ALA A 410 -22.04 -22.97 -2.50
CA ALA A 410 -20.58 -22.96 -2.41
C ALA A 410 -19.91 -23.23 -3.78
N GLN A 411 -20.49 -24.09 -4.62
CA GLN A 411 -20.00 -24.32 -5.98
C GLN A 411 -20.26 -23.12 -6.89
N ASP A 412 -21.41 -22.45 -6.75
CA ASP A 412 -21.73 -21.23 -7.50
C ASP A 412 -20.77 -20.08 -7.12
N VAL A 413 -20.46 -19.91 -5.82
CA VAL A 413 -19.48 -18.94 -5.33
C VAL A 413 -18.08 -19.25 -5.87
N GLU A 414 -17.66 -20.52 -5.92
CA GLU A 414 -16.37 -20.91 -6.53
C GLU A 414 -16.30 -20.47 -8.00
N GLY A 415 -17.32 -20.81 -8.78
CA GLY A 415 -17.39 -20.40 -10.18
C GLY A 415 -17.41 -18.89 -10.37
N PHE A 416 -18.08 -18.15 -9.47
CA PHE A 416 -18.08 -16.69 -9.50
C PHE A 416 -16.70 -16.11 -9.21
N LEU A 417 -16.00 -16.61 -8.18
CA LEU A 417 -14.65 -16.17 -7.82
C LEU A 417 -13.65 -16.43 -8.96
N GLU A 418 -13.73 -17.60 -9.59
CA GLU A 418 -12.88 -17.96 -10.72
C GLU A 418 -13.12 -17.04 -11.95
N ALA A 419 -14.38 -16.77 -12.28
CA ALA A 419 -14.75 -15.99 -13.45
C ALA A 419 -14.51 -14.50 -13.28
N ASN A 420 -14.83 -13.95 -12.10
CA ASN A 420 -14.87 -12.51 -11.87
C ASN A 420 -13.68 -11.98 -11.05
N ARG A 421 -12.92 -12.84 -10.41
CA ARG A 421 -11.79 -12.49 -9.54
C ARG A 421 -12.13 -11.46 -8.46
N ARG A 422 -13.38 -11.48 -7.99
CA ARG A 422 -13.92 -10.61 -6.94
C ARG A 422 -14.94 -11.35 -6.07
N VAL A 423 -15.19 -10.84 -4.90
CA VAL A 423 -16.22 -11.33 -3.97
C VAL A 423 -17.60 -10.96 -4.53
N PRO A 424 -18.59 -11.88 -4.54
CA PRO A 424 -19.94 -11.55 -4.96
C PRO A 424 -20.59 -10.53 -4.03
N GLY A 425 -21.33 -9.56 -4.57
CA GLY A 425 -22.06 -8.58 -3.76
C GLY A 425 -23.17 -9.20 -2.92
N VAL A 426 -23.82 -10.25 -3.41
CA VAL A 426 -24.83 -11.04 -2.71
C VAL A 426 -24.56 -12.53 -2.96
N VAL A 427 -24.65 -13.34 -1.90
CA VAL A 427 -24.63 -14.80 -2.00
C VAL A 427 -26.06 -15.33 -1.86
N TRP A 428 -26.49 -16.13 -2.85
CA TRP A 428 -27.88 -16.59 -2.93
C TRP A 428 -28.03 -18.04 -2.50
N PHE A 429 -28.89 -18.27 -1.50
CA PHE A 429 -29.41 -19.57 -1.13
C PHE A 429 -30.85 -19.71 -1.65
N GLY A 430 -31.00 -20.12 -2.91
CA GLY A 430 -32.29 -20.06 -3.60
C GLY A 430 -32.78 -18.63 -3.73
N SER A 431 -33.90 -18.28 -3.05
CA SER A 431 -34.44 -16.90 -3.00
C SER A 431 -33.90 -16.07 -1.84
N GLN A 432 -33.16 -16.68 -0.92
CA GLN A 432 -32.59 -15.99 0.23
C GLN A 432 -31.23 -15.40 -0.15
N GLY A 433 -31.13 -14.07 -0.27
CA GLY A 433 -29.86 -13.35 -0.42
C GLY A 433 -29.23 -13.05 0.94
N VAL A 434 -27.93 -13.24 1.06
CA VAL A 434 -27.15 -12.89 2.23
C VAL A 434 -25.90 -12.09 1.85
N SER A 435 -25.33 -11.35 2.79
CA SER A 435 -24.06 -10.66 2.56
C SER A 435 -22.91 -11.67 2.45
N PRO A 436 -21.84 -11.33 1.71
CA PRO A 436 -20.65 -12.19 1.64
C PRO A 436 -19.98 -12.37 3.00
N GLU A 437 -20.11 -11.42 3.93
CA GLU A 437 -19.66 -11.55 5.32
C GLU A 437 -20.42 -12.64 6.06
N SER A 438 -21.75 -12.62 5.99
CA SER A 438 -22.60 -13.66 6.59
C SER A 438 -22.33 -15.04 6.00
N TYR A 439 -22.09 -15.10 4.68
CA TYR A 439 -21.70 -16.34 4.01
C TYR A 439 -20.35 -16.84 4.51
N LEU A 440 -19.33 -15.98 4.62
CA LEU A 440 -18.00 -16.35 5.09
C LEU A 440 -18.02 -16.94 6.51
N VAL A 441 -18.77 -16.33 7.41
CA VAL A 441 -18.91 -16.81 8.79
C VAL A 441 -19.59 -18.20 8.83
N ALA A 442 -20.67 -18.37 8.06
CA ALA A 442 -21.35 -19.67 7.95
C ALA A 442 -20.44 -20.74 7.31
N LEU A 443 -19.73 -20.39 6.25
CA LEU A 443 -18.75 -21.25 5.57
C LEU A 443 -17.64 -21.72 6.52
N ALA A 444 -17.12 -20.84 7.36
CA ALA A 444 -16.14 -21.20 8.38
C ALA A 444 -16.71 -22.22 9.39
N GLY A 445 -17.98 -22.07 9.77
CA GLY A 445 -18.72 -23.04 10.59
C GLY A 445 -18.82 -24.42 9.90
N VAL A 446 -19.14 -24.43 8.61
CA VAL A 446 -19.20 -25.64 7.78
C VAL A 446 -17.82 -26.31 7.71
N VAL A 447 -16.76 -25.55 7.42
CA VAL A 447 -15.38 -26.09 7.34
C VAL A 447 -14.96 -26.71 8.68
N LYS A 448 -15.22 -26.03 9.81
CA LYS A 448 -14.97 -26.57 11.17
C LYS A 448 -15.70 -27.90 11.40
N ALA A 449 -16.96 -28.02 10.99
CA ALA A 449 -17.74 -29.25 11.16
C ALA A 449 -17.23 -30.38 10.26
N LEU A 450 -16.92 -30.11 9.01
CA LEU A 450 -16.33 -31.08 8.08
C LEU A 450 -15.02 -31.67 8.63
N GLN A 451 -14.16 -30.84 9.19
CA GLN A 451 -12.88 -31.29 9.73
C GLN A 451 -13.01 -32.04 11.07
N ALA A 452 -13.92 -31.60 11.96
CA ALA A 452 -14.06 -32.21 13.29
C ALA A 452 -14.89 -33.49 13.28
N LYS A 453 -15.90 -33.57 12.40
CA LYS A 453 -16.91 -34.66 12.39
C LYS A 453 -16.90 -35.49 11.11
N GLY A 454 -16.17 -35.08 10.08
CA GLY A 454 -16.22 -35.70 8.74
C GLY A 454 -17.55 -35.51 8.01
N ALA A 455 -18.46 -34.70 8.58
CA ALA A 455 -19.78 -34.42 8.02
C ALA A 455 -20.15 -32.94 8.17
N PRO A 456 -20.85 -32.35 7.19
CA PRO A 456 -21.33 -31.01 7.24
C PRO A 456 -22.47 -30.86 8.27
N PRO A 457 -22.74 -29.64 8.76
CA PRO A 457 -23.95 -29.36 9.52
C PRO A 457 -25.17 -29.39 8.58
N ASP A 458 -26.29 -29.95 9.04
CA ASP A 458 -27.56 -29.91 8.32
C ASP A 458 -28.71 -29.65 9.32
N PRO A 459 -29.27 -28.43 9.34
CA PRO A 459 -28.96 -27.28 8.48
C PRO A 459 -27.66 -26.54 8.85
N ALA A 460 -27.08 -25.82 7.88
CA ALA A 460 -26.05 -24.82 8.12
C ALA A 460 -26.71 -23.53 8.61
N VAL A 461 -26.10 -22.88 9.60
CA VAL A 461 -26.62 -21.65 10.23
C VAL A 461 -25.90 -20.45 9.65
N VAL A 462 -26.66 -19.47 9.11
CA VAL A 462 -26.15 -18.20 8.57
C VAL A 462 -26.69 -17.06 9.43
N GLY A 463 -25.81 -16.35 10.10
CA GLY A 463 -26.15 -15.21 10.99
C GLY A 463 -25.65 -13.86 10.46
N PRO A 464 -26.02 -12.78 11.14
CA PRO A 464 -25.50 -11.44 10.83
C PRO A 464 -23.98 -11.37 10.95
N ALA A 465 -23.34 -10.67 10.00
CA ALA A 465 -21.92 -10.36 10.02
C ALA A 465 -21.67 -9.05 9.26
N TYR A 466 -20.50 -8.44 9.49
CA TYR A 466 -20.11 -7.21 8.83
C TYR A 466 -18.60 -7.13 8.60
N LEU A 467 -18.19 -6.32 7.63
CA LEU A 467 -16.78 -6.12 7.30
C LEU A 467 -16.15 -5.10 8.27
N ALA A 468 -15.38 -5.59 9.23
CA ALA A 468 -14.74 -4.75 10.25
C ALA A 468 -13.58 -3.90 9.67
N THR A 469 -12.99 -4.33 8.55
CA THR A 469 -11.91 -3.59 7.87
C THR A 469 -12.40 -2.30 7.21
N ALA A 470 -13.71 -2.13 6.98
CA ALA A 470 -14.29 -0.90 6.41
C ALA A 470 -13.96 0.37 7.22
N LYS A 471 -13.65 0.23 8.52
CA LYS A 471 -13.20 1.33 9.38
C LYS A 471 -11.86 1.95 8.96
N TYR A 472 -11.04 1.23 8.21
CA TYR A 472 -9.74 1.71 7.74
C TYR A 472 -9.83 2.57 6.47
N ALA A 473 -10.98 2.59 5.79
CA ALA A 473 -11.27 3.56 4.75
C ALA A 473 -11.72 4.88 5.39
N VAL A 474 -11.25 6.00 4.83
CA VAL A 474 -11.60 7.33 5.32
C VAL A 474 -13.11 7.55 5.24
N GLN A 475 -13.67 8.12 6.29
CA GLN A 475 -15.09 8.41 6.37
C GLN A 475 -15.42 9.91 6.17
N ASP A 476 -14.40 10.71 5.88
CA ASP A 476 -14.49 12.16 5.83
C ASP A 476 -14.10 12.68 4.44
N SER A 477 -14.99 13.46 3.83
CA SER A 477 -14.77 14.15 2.54
C SER A 477 -13.56 15.10 2.52
N ARG A 478 -12.91 15.36 3.66
CA ARG A 478 -11.67 16.13 3.73
C ARG A 478 -10.51 15.47 3.00
N ALA A 479 -10.57 14.17 2.72
CA ALA A 479 -9.56 13.43 1.96
C ALA A 479 -9.37 13.99 0.55
N TRP A 480 -10.42 14.57 -0.06
CA TRP A 480 -10.41 15.13 -1.42
C TRP A 480 -10.36 16.65 -1.45
N ARG A 481 -9.97 17.31 -0.34
CA ARG A 481 -9.77 18.77 -0.32
C ARG A 481 -8.38 19.11 -0.84
N TRP A 482 -8.38 19.75 -1.97
CA TRP A 482 -7.20 20.29 -2.64
C TRP A 482 -7.58 21.63 -3.26
N GLU A 483 -6.68 22.58 -3.34
CA GLU A 483 -6.92 23.95 -3.79
C GLU A 483 -7.43 24.02 -5.22
N ILE A 484 -7.12 23.01 -6.04
CA ILE A 484 -7.64 22.89 -7.41
C ILE A 484 -9.02 22.23 -7.48
N SER A 485 -9.50 21.61 -6.43
CA SER A 485 -10.82 20.98 -6.44
C SER A 485 -11.92 22.06 -6.42
N PRO A 486 -13.06 21.79 -7.07
CA PRO A 486 -14.23 22.66 -6.91
C PRO A 486 -14.61 22.82 -5.44
N ASP A 487 -15.18 23.97 -5.08
CA ASP A 487 -15.63 24.22 -3.71
C ASP A 487 -16.67 23.19 -3.26
N HIS A 488 -16.59 22.81 -1.98
CA HIS A 488 -17.53 21.88 -1.35
C HIS A 488 -17.58 20.47 -1.95
N VAL A 489 -16.48 20.02 -2.54
CA VAL A 489 -16.33 18.65 -3.04
C VAL A 489 -16.67 17.61 -1.97
N GLN A 490 -17.51 16.65 -2.35
CA GLN A 490 -17.82 15.45 -1.60
C GLN A 490 -17.78 14.24 -2.54
N ARG A 491 -17.32 13.09 -2.02
CA ARG A 491 -17.14 11.86 -2.80
C ARG A 491 -17.69 10.65 -2.04
N PRO A 492 -19.00 10.60 -1.77
CA PRO A 492 -19.60 9.52 -0.97
C PRO A 492 -19.50 8.16 -1.67
N ASP A 493 -19.62 8.11 -3.00
CA ASP A 493 -19.59 6.87 -3.75
C ASP A 493 -18.16 6.28 -3.77
N LEU A 494 -17.13 7.11 -3.89
CA LEU A 494 -15.74 6.67 -3.75
C LEU A 494 -15.45 6.11 -2.34
N ILE A 495 -16.01 6.73 -1.29
CA ILE A 495 -15.88 6.24 0.08
C ILE A 495 -16.55 4.85 0.21
N ASP A 496 -17.70 4.67 -0.38
CA ASP A 496 -18.41 3.39 -0.31
C ASP A 496 -17.69 2.29 -1.09
N ILE A 497 -17.17 2.59 -2.28
CA ILE A 497 -16.32 1.66 -3.02
C ILE A 497 -15.03 1.36 -2.24
N ALA A 498 -14.40 2.37 -1.66
CA ALA A 498 -13.22 2.19 -0.83
C ALA A 498 -13.45 1.20 0.31
N LYS A 499 -14.58 1.33 1.02
CA LYS A 499 -14.97 0.40 2.08
C LYS A 499 -15.19 -1.02 1.57
N LEU A 500 -15.83 -1.19 0.40
CA LEU A 500 -16.01 -2.51 -0.21
C LEU A 500 -14.66 -3.13 -0.58
N GLN A 501 -13.72 -2.36 -1.10
CA GLN A 501 -12.40 -2.88 -1.46
C GLN A 501 -11.52 -3.20 -0.24
N THR A 502 -11.91 -2.85 1.00
CA THR A 502 -11.21 -3.32 2.19
C THR A 502 -11.31 -4.83 2.43
N TRP A 503 -12.12 -5.56 1.65
CA TRP A 503 -12.03 -7.02 1.54
C TRP A 503 -10.63 -7.50 1.14
N THR A 504 -9.86 -6.67 0.44
CA THR A 504 -8.48 -6.96 0.02
C THR A 504 -7.43 -6.50 1.03
N LEU A 505 -7.83 -5.76 2.07
CA LEU A 505 -6.92 -5.15 3.03
C LEU A 505 -6.26 -6.20 3.93
N LYS A 506 -4.94 -6.14 4.02
CA LYS A 506 -4.14 -6.92 4.98
C LYS A 506 -2.80 -6.24 5.26
N PRO A 507 -2.19 -6.45 6.44
CA PRO A 507 -0.86 -5.93 6.73
C PRO A 507 0.18 -6.57 5.80
N ALA A 508 1.14 -5.77 5.34
CA ALA A 508 2.33 -6.27 4.68
C ALA A 508 3.36 -6.71 5.72
N LYS A 509 3.98 -7.86 5.52
CA LYS A 509 4.98 -8.43 6.42
C LYS A 509 6.37 -8.17 5.86
N LEU A 510 7.20 -7.45 6.63
CA LEU A 510 8.61 -7.28 6.29
C LEU A 510 9.34 -8.62 6.45
N ARG A 511 9.97 -9.07 5.39
CA ARG A 511 10.82 -10.25 5.45
C ARG A 511 12.09 -9.88 6.20
N GLY A 512 12.30 -10.48 7.36
CA GLY A 512 13.54 -10.30 8.10
C GLY A 512 14.72 -10.61 7.19
N GLY A 513 15.64 -9.66 7.05
CA GLY A 513 16.93 -9.92 6.41
C GLY A 513 17.64 -11.01 7.21
N ARG A 514 17.57 -12.25 6.72
CA ARG A 514 18.43 -13.36 7.17
C ARG A 514 19.79 -13.22 6.52
#